data_973bd32ece07891d075364576fb195a0
#
_entry.id   973bd32ece07891d075364576fb195a0
#
_cell.length_a   1.000
_cell.length_b   1.000
_cell.length_c   1.000
_cell.angle_alpha   90.00
_cell.angle_beta   90.00
_cell.angle_gamma   90.00
#
_symmetry.space_group_name_H-M   'P 1'
#
loop_
_entity.id
_entity.type
_entity.pdbx_description
1 polymer ?
#
loop_
_entity_poly.entity_id
_entity_poly.type
_entity_poly.pdbx_seq_one_letter_code
_entity_poly.pdbx_strand_id
1 'polypeptide(L)'
;MGLAALALETNPVFPTFPNRMPAADVSAGLVLPYAAVALLGKGGAVATLLIVFMAVTSAMSSELIAVSSIFTYDIYQTYMKPNASGKRLIYMSHMMVVAFGFFMAAFSTGLYYAGISLGYIYLMMGVIISSAVIPATLTLMWNGFNWYAATFSPPLGLVCSLIAWLVTAKKEGGSLSVDSTGANNPMLAGNVVALLSPLIFIPIFTLIFGVGE
;
A
#
# COMPACT_ATOMS: atom_id res chain seq x y z
N MET A 1 -9.29 -17.07 -6.99
CA MET A 1 -8.17 -18.04 -6.80
C MET A 1 -8.03 -18.53 -5.35
N GLY A 2 -8.12 -17.70 -4.30
CA GLY A 2 -8.02 -18.16 -2.91
C GLY A 2 -9.01 -19.27 -2.53
N LEU A 3 -10.29 -19.10 -2.87
CA LEU A 3 -11.32 -20.15 -2.65
C LEU A 3 -11.04 -21.42 -3.46
N ALA A 4 -10.50 -21.29 -4.68
CA ALA A 4 -10.12 -22.45 -5.48
C ALA A 4 -8.94 -23.20 -4.86
N ALA A 5 -7.93 -22.50 -4.33
CA ALA A 5 -6.82 -23.10 -3.61
C ALA A 5 -7.31 -23.87 -2.38
N LEU A 6 -8.21 -23.28 -1.58
CA LEU A 6 -8.79 -23.92 -0.41
C LEU A 6 -9.58 -25.18 -0.78
N ALA A 7 -10.34 -25.16 -1.87
CA ALA A 7 -11.07 -26.33 -2.36
C ALA A 7 -10.13 -27.44 -2.88
N LEU A 8 -8.98 -27.06 -3.46
CA LEU A 8 -7.99 -28.01 -3.98
C LEU A 8 -7.04 -28.55 -2.92
N GLU A 9 -6.97 -27.94 -1.74
CA GLU A 9 -6.05 -28.30 -0.65
C GLU A 9 -6.24 -29.76 -0.17
N THR A 10 -7.45 -30.29 -0.32
CA THR A 10 -7.79 -31.70 0.00
C THR A 10 -7.51 -32.67 -1.14
N ASN A 11 -7.06 -32.19 -2.30
CA ASN A 11 -6.80 -33.02 -3.46
C ASN A 11 -5.34 -33.51 -3.46
N PRO A 12 -5.06 -34.81 -3.75
CA PRO A 12 -3.69 -35.33 -3.87
C PRO A 12 -2.78 -34.62 -4.86
N VAL A 13 -3.34 -33.88 -5.81
CA VAL A 13 -2.59 -33.08 -6.81
C VAL A 13 -2.08 -31.78 -6.22
N PHE A 14 -2.58 -31.36 -5.06
CA PHE A 14 -2.14 -30.11 -4.44
C PHE A 14 -0.71 -30.26 -3.84
N PRO A 15 0.21 -29.31 -4.09
CA PRO A 15 1.64 -29.48 -3.75
C PRO A 15 1.95 -29.73 -2.28
N THR A 16 1.06 -29.33 -1.37
CA THR A 16 1.27 -29.52 0.09
C THR A 16 0.48 -30.71 0.67
N PHE A 17 -0.28 -31.46 -0.17
CA PHE A 17 -1.05 -32.61 0.30
C PHE A 17 -0.14 -33.66 0.98
N PRO A 18 -0.55 -34.26 2.14
CA PRO A 18 -1.85 -34.17 2.81
C PRO A 18 -1.97 -33.00 3.79
N ASN A 19 -0.94 -32.20 3.97
CA ASN A 19 -0.93 -31.09 4.93
C ASN A 19 -1.56 -29.84 4.31
N ARG A 20 -2.18 -29.03 5.18
CA ARG A 20 -2.64 -27.70 4.77
C ARG A 20 -1.46 -26.80 4.44
N MET A 21 -1.73 -25.82 3.60
CA MET A 21 -0.75 -24.79 3.25
C MET A 21 -0.25 -24.06 4.51
N PRO A 22 1.07 -23.95 4.74
CA PRO A 22 1.62 -23.22 5.88
C PRO A 22 1.18 -21.75 5.87
N ALA A 23 0.89 -21.20 7.04
CA ALA A 23 0.53 -19.78 7.15
C ALA A 23 1.63 -18.84 6.61
N ALA A 24 2.89 -19.26 6.69
CA ALA A 24 4.03 -18.52 6.12
C ALA A 24 3.92 -18.41 4.58
N ASP A 25 3.55 -19.50 3.89
CA ASP A 25 3.38 -19.52 2.43
C ASP A 25 2.18 -18.69 1.99
N VAL A 26 1.08 -18.74 2.79
CA VAL A 26 -0.08 -17.88 2.56
C VAL A 26 0.31 -16.41 2.69
N SER A 27 1.04 -16.05 3.74
CA SER A 27 1.52 -14.67 3.97
C SER A 27 2.56 -14.21 2.95
N ALA A 28 3.30 -15.15 2.34
CA ALA A 28 4.22 -14.88 1.23
C ALA A 28 3.51 -14.73 -0.12
N GLY A 29 2.18 -14.95 -0.20
CA GLY A 29 1.40 -14.80 -1.44
C GLY A 29 1.44 -16.01 -2.37
N LEU A 30 1.88 -17.19 -1.89
CA LEU A 30 2.06 -18.40 -2.71
C LEU A 30 0.76 -19.16 -3.02
N VAL A 31 -0.39 -18.67 -2.55
CA VAL A 31 -1.71 -19.29 -2.78
C VAL A 31 -2.04 -19.44 -4.26
N LEU A 32 -1.78 -18.38 -5.05
CA LEU A 32 -2.01 -18.38 -6.49
C LEU A 32 -1.09 -19.36 -7.25
N PRO A 33 0.23 -19.34 -7.03
CA PRO A 33 1.14 -20.33 -7.61
C PRO A 33 0.75 -21.78 -7.31
N TYR A 34 0.43 -22.11 -6.06
CA TYR A 34 0.06 -23.47 -5.68
C TYR A 34 -1.24 -23.94 -6.33
N ALA A 35 -2.25 -23.08 -6.38
CA ALA A 35 -3.49 -23.40 -7.09
C ALA A 35 -3.25 -23.64 -8.60
N ALA A 36 -2.41 -22.81 -9.21
CA ALA A 36 -2.09 -22.94 -10.63
C ALA A 36 -1.28 -24.22 -10.93
N VAL A 37 -0.35 -24.57 -10.04
CA VAL A 37 0.41 -25.85 -10.15
C VAL A 37 -0.52 -27.05 -9.98
N ALA A 38 -1.45 -27.00 -9.05
CA ALA A 38 -2.42 -28.07 -8.83
C ALA A 38 -3.32 -28.31 -10.06
N LEU A 39 -3.69 -27.24 -10.78
CA LEU A 39 -4.57 -27.32 -11.95
C LEU A 39 -3.87 -27.64 -13.25
N LEU A 40 -2.68 -27.09 -13.48
CA LEU A 40 -1.96 -27.08 -14.76
C LEU A 40 -0.54 -27.68 -14.69
N GLY A 41 -0.15 -28.19 -13.52
CA GLY A 41 1.20 -28.76 -13.32
C GLY A 41 2.30 -27.73 -13.55
N LYS A 42 3.40 -28.17 -14.20
CA LYS A 42 4.54 -27.29 -14.51
C LYS A 42 4.18 -26.09 -15.39
N GLY A 43 3.18 -26.23 -16.27
CA GLY A 43 2.66 -25.14 -17.10
C GLY A 43 2.03 -24.04 -16.25
N GLY A 44 1.31 -24.40 -15.17
CA GLY A 44 0.74 -23.47 -14.19
C GLY A 44 1.78 -22.64 -13.45
N ALA A 45 2.89 -23.26 -13.06
CA ALA A 45 4.01 -22.56 -12.43
C ALA A 45 4.59 -21.47 -13.35
N VAL A 46 4.87 -21.82 -14.61
CA VAL A 46 5.41 -20.87 -15.61
C VAL A 46 4.42 -19.76 -15.91
N ALA A 47 3.15 -20.11 -16.13
CA ALA A 47 2.10 -19.13 -16.40
C ALA A 47 1.94 -18.12 -15.24
N THR A 48 1.92 -18.61 -14.00
CA THR A 48 1.83 -17.74 -12.82
C THR A 48 3.04 -16.84 -12.69
N LEU A 49 4.25 -17.35 -12.90
CA LEU A 49 5.47 -16.55 -12.87
C LEU A 49 5.41 -15.41 -13.90
N LEU A 50 4.99 -15.71 -15.12
CA LEU A 50 4.84 -14.71 -16.18
C LEU A 50 3.78 -13.66 -15.83
N ILE A 51 2.62 -14.08 -15.33
CA ILE A 51 1.55 -13.16 -14.93
C ILE A 51 2.03 -12.22 -13.80
N VAL A 52 2.67 -12.76 -12.78
CA VAL A 52 3.21 -11.95 -11.66
C VAL A 52 4.28 -10.99 -12.17
N PHE A 53 5.20 -11.45 -13.02
CA PHE A 53 6.22 -10.58 -13.60
C PHE A 53 5.62 -9.43 -14.41
N MET A 54 4.63 -9.71 -15.25
CA MET A 54 3.95 -8.68 -16.04
C MET A 54 3.18 -7.70 -15.16
N ALA A 55 2.47 -8.19 -14.16
CA ALA A 55 1.72 -7.36 -13.21
C ALA A 55 2.64 -6.43 -12.42
N VAL A 56 3.74 -6.95 -11.88
CA VAL A 56 4.74 -6.17 -11.13
C VAL A 56 5.39 -5.12 -12.02
N THR A 57 5.79 -5.49 -13.25
CA THR A 57 6.41 -4.55 -14.19
C THR A 57 5.45 -3.41 -14.56
N SER A 58 4.17 -3.74 -14.79
CA SER A 58 3.13 -2.74 -15.10
C SER A 58 2.90 -1.78 -13.93
N ALA A 59 2.71 -2.30 -12.72
CA ALA A 59 2.50 -1.49 -11.53
C ALA A 59 3.71 -0.58 -11.24
N MET A 60 4.92 -1.14 -11.27
CA MET A 60 6.15 -0.40 -11.00
C MET A 60 6.39 0.71 -12.02
N SER A 61 6.09 0.47 -13.30
CA SER A 61 6.20 1.50 -14.35
C SER A 61 5.27 2.69 -14.05
N SER A 62 4.04 2.43 -13.62
CA SER A 62 3.06 3.47 -13.27
C SER A 62 3.52 4.28 -12.05
N GLU A 63 4.04 3.63 -11.02
CA GLU A 63 4.58 4.31 -9.83
C GLU A 63 5.80 5.18 -10.15
N LEU A 64 6.74 4.67 -10.94
CA LEU A 64 7.92 5.41 -11.37
C LEU A 64 7.53 6.68 -12.13
N ILE A 65 6.55 6.61 -13.04
CA ILE A 65 6.03 7.76 -13.78
C ILE A 65 5.36 8.75 -12.83
N ALA A 66 4.50 8.27 -11.93
CA ALA A 66 3.79 9.13 -10.98
C ALA A 66 4.74 9.90 -10.06
N VAL A 67 5.69 9.19 -9.43
CA VAL A 67 6.67 9.80 -8.51
C VAL A 67 7.59 10.76 -9.24
N SER A 68 8.06 10.40 -10.44
CA SER A 68 8.92 11.28 -11.23
C SER A 68 8.19 12.55 -11.68
N SER A 69 6.89 12.44 -11.99
CA SER A 69 6.05 13.59 -12.37
C SER A 69 5.84 14.53 -11.20
N ILE A 70 5.43 14.01 -10.04
CA ILE A 70 5.24 14.81 -8.82
C ILE A 70 6.55 15.51 -8.44
N PHE A 71 7.66 14.79 -8.43
CA PHE A 71 8.95 15.42 -8.10
C PHE A 71 9.32 16.50 -9.10
N THR A 72 9.17 16.24 -10.40
CA THR A 72 9.64 17.14 -11.45
C THR A 72 8.77 18.40 -11.56
N TYR A 73 7.45 18.26 -11.53
CA TYR A 73 6.54 19.37 -11.74
C TYR A 73 6.15 20.05 -10.43
N ASP A 74 5.75 19.28 -9.42
CA ASP A 74 5.21 19.86 -8.19
C ASP A 74 6.32 20.34 -7.24
N ILE A 75 7.46 19.63 -7.18
CA ILE A 75 8.56 20.00 -6.29
C ILE A 75 9.61 20.82 -7.04
N TYR A 76 10.25 20.25 -8.07
CA TYR A 76 11.40 20.87 -8.70
C TYR A 76 11.02 22.14 -9.49
N GLN A 77 10.00 22.09 -10.33
CA GLN A 77 9.57 23.23 -11.11
C GLN A 77 8.94 24.31 -10.22
N THR A 78 8.09 23.93 -9.28
CA THR A 78 7.37 24.91 -8.45
C THR A 78 8.27 25.60 -7.44
N TYR A 79 9.13 24.88 -6.73
CA TYR A 79 9.90 25.43 -5.61
C TYR A 79 11.37 25.68 -5.91
N MET A 80 12.00 24.90 -6.81
CA MET A 80 13.45 25.00 -7.04
C MET A 80 13.81 25.83 -8.27
N LYS A 81 13.12 25.61 -9.40
CA LYS A 81 13.39 26.31 -10.66
C LYS A 81 12.12 26.57 -11.48
N PRO A 82 11.34 27.62 -11.18
CA PRO A 82 10.11 27.94 -11.89
C PRO A 82 10.30 28.15 -13.42
N ASN A 83 11.46 28.66 -13.82
CA ASN A 83 11.80 28.94 -15.23
C ASN A 83 12.65 27.83 -15.88
N ALA A 84 12.53 26.58 -15.43
CA ALA A 84 13.28 25.47 -16.01
C ALA A 84 12.85 25.22 -17.47
N SER A 85 13.83 25.02 -18.35
CA SER A 85 13.53 24.64 -19.75
C SER A 85 12.98 23.22 -19.82
N GLY A 86 12.17 22.91 -20.84
CA GLY A 86 11.60 21.59 -21.04
C GLY A 86 12.63 20.45 -21.09
N LYS A 87 13.80 20.70 -21.70
CA LYS A 87 14.92 19.73 -21.70
C LYS A 87 15.40 19.41 -20.29
N ARG A 88 15.43 20.41 -19.40
CA ARG A 88 15.86 20.21 -18.02
C ARG A 88 14.82 19.46 -17.19
N LEU A 89 13.54 19.69 -17.42
CA LEU A 89 12.45 18.94 -16.78
C LEU A 89 12.48 17.47 -17.18
N ILE A 90 12.67 17.18 -18.47
CA ILE A 90 12.82 15.80 -18.95
C ILE A 90 14.03 15.11 -18.30
N TYR A 91 15.18 15.79 -18.23
CA TYR A 91 16.37 15.26 -17.56
C TYR A 91 16.12 14.96 -16.07
N MET A 92 15.46 15.88 -15.36
CA MET A 92 15.12 15.68 -13.95
C MET A 92 14.13 14.51 -13.75
N SER A 93 13.15 14.36 -14.63
CA SER A 93 12.22 13.22 -14.62
C SER A 93 12.97 11.89 -14.78
N HIS A 94 13.88 11.77 -15.74
CA HIS A 94 14.69 10.55 -15.90
C HIS A 94 15.59 10.27 -14.71
N MET A 95 16.24 11.30 -14.18
CA MET A 95 17.06 11.17 -12.96
C MET A 95 16.22 10.64 -11.79
N MET A 96 14.99 11.14 -11.64
CA MET A 96 14.11 10.74 -10.55
C MET A 96 13.60 9.30 -10.71
N VAL A 97 13.29 8.87 -11.95
CA VAL A 97 12.94 7.48 -12.23
C VAL A 97 14.05 6.54 -11.77
N VAL A 98 15.30 6.83 -12.16
CA VAL A 98 16.46 6.01 -11.79
C VAL A 98 16.70 6.02 -10.28
N ALA A 99 16.70 7.20 -9.66
CA ALA A 99 16.92 7.36 -8.22
C ALA A 99 15.84 6.64 -7.40
N PHE A 100 14.57 6.79 -7.77
CA PHE A 100 13.47 6.14 -7.09
C PHE A 100 13.48 4.63 -7.29
N GLY A 101 13.84 4.15 -8.50
CA GLY A 101 14.01 2.70 -8.76
C GLY A 101 15.08 2.08 -7.87
N PHE A 102 16.25 2.71 -7.72
CA PHE A 102 17.27 2.26 -6.77
C PHE A 102 16.82 2.30 -5.32
N PHE A 103 16.11 3.37 -4.93
CA PHE A 103 15.54 3.49 -3.58
C PHE A 103 14.57 2.35 -3.29
N MET A 104 13.65 2.05 -4.20
CA MET A 104 12.69 0.96 -4.04
C MET A 104 13.34 -0.41 -3.98
N ALA A 105 14.39 -0.65 -4.78
CA ALA A 105 15.16 -1.89 -4.73
C ALA A 105 15.88 -2.06 -3.38
N ALA A 106 16.52 -1.01 -2.88
CA ALA A 106 17.19 -1.01 -1.58
C ALA A 106 16.19 -1.20 -0.43
N PHE A 107 15.07 -0.48 -0.48
CA PHE A 107 13.99 -0.57 0.51
C PHE A 107 13.36 -1.97 0.56
N SER A 108 13.01 -2.54 -0.58
CA SER A 108 12.48 -3.90 -0.69
C SER A 108 13.46 -4.95 -0.14
N THR A 109 14.75 -4.80 -0.47
CA THR A 109 15.81 -5.67 0.04
C THR A 109 15.93 -5.56 1.57
N GLY A 110 15.87 -4.35 2.11
CA GLY A 110 15.87 -4.10 3.55
C GLY A 110 14.70 -4.75 4.26
N LEU A 111 13.48 -4.64 3.71
CA LEU A 111 12.28 -5.29 4.25
C LEU A 111 12.39 -6.82 4.25
N TYR A 112 12.96 -7.39 3.18
CA TYR A 112 13.21 -8.82 3.10
C TYR A 112 14.15 -9.31 4.21
N TYR A 113 15.29 -8.63 4.43
CA TYR A 113 16.20 -8.97 5.51
C TYR A 113 15.63 -8.72 6.92
N ALA A 114 14.69 -7.79 7.05
CA ALA A 114 13.95 -7.55 8.29
C ALA A 114 12.90 -8.64 8.59
N GLY A 115 12.68 -9.60 7.68
CA GLY A 115 11.71 -10.69 7.84
C GLY A 115 10.25 -10.23 7.73
N ILE A 116 10.00 -9.08 7.10
CA ILE A 116 8.65 -8.53 6.93
C ILE A 116 7.97 -9.22 5.75
N SER A 117 6.85 -9.89 6.01
CA SER A 117 6.09 -10.61 5.00
C SER A 117 5.33 -9.65 4.05
N LEU A 118 5.02 -10.12 2.84
CA LEU A 118 4.20 -9.38 1.87
C LEU A 118 2.81 -9.05 2.44
N GLY A 119 2.21 -10.00 3.17
CA GLY A 119 0.92 -9.79 3.83
C GLY A 119 0.93 -8.66 4.85
N TYR A 120 2.01 -8.56 5.63
CA TYR A 120 2.22 -7.45 6.58
C TYR A 120 2.26 -6.10 5.85
N ILE A 121 3.06 -5.99 4.78
CA ILE A 121 3.20 -4.75 4.00
C ILE A 121 1.86 -4.34 3.40
N TYR A 122 1.10 -5.31 2.85
CA TYR A 122 -0.21 -5.06 2.26
C TYR A 122 -1.22 -4.48 3.27
N LEU A 123 -1.29 -5.07 4.47
CA LEU A 123 -2.17 -4.58 5.53
C LEU A 123 -1.71 -3.23 6.11
N MET A 124 -0.41 -3.02 6.28
CA MET A 124 0.17 -1.77 6.75
C MET A 124 -0.07 -0.63 5.76
N MET A 125 -0.05 -0.90 4.45
CA MET A 125 -0.36 0.08 3.41
C MET A 125 -1.76 0.70 3.62
N GLY A 126 -2.75 -0.12 4.02
CA GLY A 126 -4.08 0.39 4.37
C GLY A 126 -4.06 1.34 5.57
N VAL A 127 -3.32 1.01 6.63
CA VAL A 127 -3.16 1.89 7.82
C VAL A 127 -2.58 3.26 7.44
N ILE A 128 -1.66 3.31 6.47
CA ILE A 128 -0.98 4.53 6.06
C ILE A 128 -1.82 5.35 5.08
N ILE A 129 -2.42 4.71 4.06
CA ILE A 129 -3.00 5.41 2.90
C ILE A 129 -4.50 5.69 3.08
N SER A 130 -5.23 4.85 3.83
CA SER A 130 -6.70 4.95 3.91
C SER A 130 -7.21 6.28 4.44
N SER A 131 -6.41 7.00 5.24
CA SER A 131 -6.76 8.34 5.74
C SER A 131 -6.89 9.41 4.66
N ALA A 132 -6.28 9.20 3.49
CA ALA A 132 -6.35 10.12 2.36
C ALA A 132 -7.52 9.83 1.41
N VAL A 133 -8.17 8.66 1.50
CA VAL A 133 -9.20 8.21 0.54
C VAL A 133 -10.40 9.14 0.53
N ILE A 134 -10.98 9.43 1.70
CA ILE A 134 -12.18 10.27 1.80
C ILE A 134 -11.87 11.73 1.43
N PRO A 135 -10.81 12.37 1.98
CA PRO A 135 -10.43 13.71 1.55
C PRO A 135 -10.16 13.82 0.05
N ALA A 136 -9.43 12.89 -0.55
CA ALA A 136 -9.16 12.87 -1.99
C ALA A 136 -10.45 12.75 -2.81
N THR A 137 -11.37 11.87 -2.40
CA THR A 137 -12.67 11.72 -3.06
C THR A 137 -13.50 13.00 -2.97
N LEU A 138 -13.57 13.63 -1.81
CA LEU A 138 -14.34 14.85 -1.60
C LEU A 138 -13.73 16.05 -2.35
N THR A 139 -12.42 16.12 -2.49
CA THR A 139 -11.76 17.16 -3.33
C THR A 139 -12.24 17.10 -4.77
N LEU A 140 -12.55 15.91 -5.29
CA LEU A 140 -13.04 15.74 -6.66
C LEU A 140 -14.56 15.88 -6.80
N MET A 141 -15.32 15.57 -5.76
CA MET A 141 -16.79 15.44 -5.84
C MET A 141 -17.55 16.60 -5.18
N TRP A 142 -16.92 17.37 -4.31
CA TRP A 142 -17.60 18.41 -3.54
C TRP A 142 -16.93 19.78 -3.68
N ASN A 143 -17.56 20.69 -4.41
CA ASN A 143 -17.07 22.07 -4.63
C ASN A 143 -16.90 22.90 -3.35
N GLY A 144 -17.67 22.61 -2.29
CA GLY A 144 -17.55 23.28 -1.00
C GLY A 144 -16.46 22.69 -0.08
N PHE A 145 -15.62 21.78 -0.59
CA PHE A 145 -14.59 21.17 0.21
C PHE A 145 -13.44 22.14 0.49
N ASN A 146 -13.25 22.45 1.77
CA ASN A 146 -12.32 23.45 2.24
C ASN A 146 -10.86 22.98 2.08
N TRP A 147 -9.98 23.90 1.67
CA TRP A 147 -8.53 23.71 1.57
C TRP A 147 -7.88 23.17 2.88
N TYR A 148 -8.30 23.71 4.02
CA TYR A 148 -7.79 23.26 5.33
C TYR A 148 -8.19 21.81 5.61
N ALA A 149 -9.42 21.43 5.33
CA ALA A 149 -9.89 20.06 5.45
C ALA A 149 -9.15 19.11 4.51
N ALA A 150 -8.92 19.52 3.26
CA ALA A 150 -8.18 18.73 2.27
C ALA A 150 -6.73 18.46 2.70
N THR A 151 -6.06 19.47 3.28
CA THR A 151 -4.64 19.39 3.61
C THR A 151 -4.37 18.71 4.96
N PHE A 152 -5.19 19.00 5.98
CA PHE A 152 -4.89 18.55 7.35
C PHE A 152 -5.62 17.27 7.77
N SER A 153 -6.74 16.91 7.13
CA SER A 153 -7.44 15.67 7.50
C SER A 153 -6.63 14.40 7.23
N PRO A 154 -5.93 14.23 6.09
CA PRO A 154 -5.14 13.02 5.84
C PRO A 154 -4.01 12.81 6.86
N PRO A 155 -3.12 13.79 7.15
CA PRO A 155 -2.06 13.57 8.12
C PRO A 155 -2.56 13.37 9.55
N LEU A 156 -3.64 14.06 9.97
CA LEU A 156 -4.25 13.81 11.27
C LEU A 156 -4.88 12.42 11.34
N GLY A 157 -5.55 11.99 10.30
CA GLY A 157 -6.09 10.64 10.18
C GLY A 157 -5.00 9.57 10.24
N LEU A 158 -3.87 9.79 9.59
CA LEU A 158 -2.69 8.94 9.68
C LEU A 158 -2.16 8.83 11.11
N VAL A 159 -2.01 9.95 11.81
CA VAL A 159 -1.55 9.94 13.21
C VAL A 159 -2.52 9.15 14.11
N CYS A 160 -3.82 9.38 13.96
CA CYS A 160 -4.85 8.64 14.72
C CYS A 160 -4.79 7.14 14.42
N SER A 161 -4.61 6.76 13.16
CA SER A 161 -4.54 5.35 12.75
C SER A 161 -3.29 4.66 13.29
N LEU A 162 -2.13 5.32 13.25
CA LEU A 162 -0.88 4.80 13.84
C LEU A 162 -1.01 4.61 15.35
N ILE A 163 -1.62 5.57 16.04
CA ILE A 163 -1.88 5.45 17.50
C ILE A 163 -2.81 4.25 17.77
N ALA A 164 -3.92 4.15 17.08
CA ALA A 164 -4.88 3.06 17.25
C ALA A 164 -4.23 1.68 16.97
N TRP A 165 -3.47 1.58 15.87
CA TRP A 165 -2.74 0.39 15.50
C TRP A 165 -1.73 -0.05 16.57
N LEU A 166 -0.84 0.86 16.99
CA LEU A 166 0.22 0.55 17.95
C LEU A 166 -0.33 0.30 19.37
N VAL A 167 -1.36 1.05 19.80
CA VAL A 167 -2.02 0.83 21.10
C VAL A 167 -2.68 -0.53 21.13
N THR A 168 -3.40 -0.91 20.09
CA THR A 168 -4.06 -2.23 19.99
C THR A 168 -3.02 -3.34 19.97
N ALA A 169 -1.94 -3.19 19.18
CA ALA A 169 -0.84 -4.15 19.13
C ALA A 169 -0.18 -4.37 20.51
N LYS A 170 0.07 -3.28 21.25
CA LYS A 170 0.64 -3.35 22.59
C LYS A 170 -0.32 -4.00 23.60
N LYS A 171 -1.62 -3.68 23.50
CA LYS A 171 -2.65 -4.20 24.43
C LYS A 171 -2.85 -5.70 24.26
N GLU A 172 -2.85 -6.21 23.04
CA GLU A 172 -3.09 -7.63 22.75
C GLU A 172 -1.80 -8.46 22.76
N GLY A 173 -0.69 -7.91 22.25
CA GLY A 173 0.59 -8.64 22.15
C GLY A 173 1.56 -8.42 23.31
N GLY A 174 1.26 -7.51 24.24
CA GLY A 174 2.12 -7.19 25.40
C GLY A 174 3.39 -6.42 25.03
N SER A 175 3.92 -6.60 23.82
CA SER A 175 5.11 -5.92 23.26
C SER A 175 4.87 -5.49 21.83
N LEU A 176 5.62 -4.48 21.36
CA LEU A 176 5.61 -4.06 19.97
C LEU A 176 6.64 -4.89 19.20
N SER A 177 6.17 -5.90 18.50
CA SER A 177 6.96 -6.75 17.59
C SER A 177 6.29 -6.81 16.21
N VAL A 178 6.97 -7.36 15.21
CA VAL A 178 6.39 -7.58 13.88
C VAL A 178 5.16 -8.49 13.97
N ASP A 179 5.21 -9.51 14.82
CA ASP A 179 4.10 -10.45 15.02
C ASP A 179 2.88 -9.78 15.67
N SER A 180 3.09 -8.99 16.73
CA SER A 180 1.99 -8.31 17.43
C SER A 180 1.36 -7.20 16.58
N THR A 181 2.17 -6.43 15.87
CA THR A 181 1.69 -5.37 14.97
C THR A 181 1.06 -5.94 13.70
N GLY A 182 1.51 -7.11 13.24
CA GLY A 182 0.97 -7.83 12.09
C GLY A 182 -0.31 -8.63 12.36
N ALA A 183 -0.74 -8.73 13.62
CA ALA A 183 -1.95 -9.45 13.97
C ALA A 183 -3.21 -8.78 13.37
N ASN A 184 -4.25 -9.58 13.13
CA ASN A 184 -5.45 -9.11 12.43
C ASN A 184 -6.16 -7.96 13.15
N ASN A 185 -6.30 -8.02 14.48
CA ASN A 185 -7.04 -7.00 15.23
C ASN A 185 -6.34 -5.63 15.25
N PRO A 186 -5.01 -5.51 15.53
CA PRO A 186 -4.30 -4.25 15.40
C PRO A 186 -4.37 -3.66 13.99
N MET A 187 -4.16 -4.49 12.97
CA MET A 187 -4.25 -4.05 11.58
C MET A 187 -5.66 -3.58 11.22
N LEU A 188 -6.69 -4.30 11.67
CA LEU A 188 -8.08 -3.90 11.48
C LEU A 188 -8.38 -2.57 12.18
N ALA A 189 -7.98 -2.42 13.46
CA ALA A 189 -8.18 -1.19 14.20
C ALA A 189 -7.52 0.01 13.53
N GLY A 190 -6.27 -0.13 13.08
CA GLY A 190 -5.55 0.90 12.35
C GLY A 190 -6.25 1.29 11.04
N ASN A 191 -6.63 0.30 10.23
CA ASN A 191 -7.31 0.53 8.94
C ASN A 191 -8.68 1.22 9.12
N VAL A 192 -9.49 0.78 10.09
CA VAL A 192 -10.81 1.36 10.36
C VAL A 192 -10.67 2.81 10.85
N VAL A 193 -9.74 3.07 11.76
CA VAL A 193 -9.49 4.44 12.25
C VAL A 193 -8.92 5.32 11.13
N ALA A 194 -8.02 4.81 10.28
CA ALA A 194 -7.53 5.54 9.13
C ALA A 194 -8.65 6.00 8.21
N LEU A 195 -9.57 5.10 7.88
CA LEU A 195 -10.68 5.40 6.97
C LEU A 195 -11.72 6.34 7.60
N LEU A 196 -12.07 6.16 8.87
CA LEU A 196 -13.17 6.87 9.50
C LEU A 196 -12.76 8.21 10.14
N SER A 197 -11.52 8.38 10.58
CA SER A 197 -11.06 9.61 11.23
C SER A 197 -11.23 10.88 10.37
N PRO A 198 -11.02 10.88 9.05
CA PRO A 198 -11.28 12.05 8.23
C PRO A 198 -12.74 12.51 8.25
N LEU A 199 -13.70 11.60 8.44
CA LEU A 199 -15.13 11.96 8.61
C LEU A 199 -15.39 12.83 9.83
N ILE A 200 -14.51 12.80 10.82
CA ILE A 200 -14.58 13.66 12.02
C ILE A 200 -13.86 14.98 11.75
N PHE A 201 -12.67 14.93 11.16
CA PHE A 201 -11.85 16.12 10.92
C PHE A 201 -12.42 17.04 9.84
N ILE A 202 -13.00 16.49 8.79
CA ILE A 202 -13.57 17.27 7.68
C ILE A 202 -14.68 18.21 8.16
N PRO A 203 -15.72 17.76 8.88
CA PRO A 203 -16.73 18.65 9.42
C PRO A 203 -16.17 19.68 10.40
N ILE A 204 -15.21 19.29 11.25
CA ILE A 204 -14.58 20.22 12.20
C ILE A 204 -13.89 21.36 11.46
N PHE A 205 -13.07 21.06 10.46
CA PHE A 205 -12.40 22.10 9.66
C PHE A 205 -13.38 22.93 8.84
N THR A 206 -14.43 22.32 8.31
CA THR A 206 -15.46 23.04 7.56
C THR A 206 -16.26 24.00 8.47
N LEU A 207 -16.55 23.61 9.71
CA LEU A 207 -17.24 24.47 10.68
C LEU A 207 -16.35 25.63 11.17
N ILE A 208 -15.04 25.40 11.33
CA ILE A 208 -14.10 26.42 11.84
C ILE A 208 -13.72 27.43 10.74
N PHE A 209 -13.44 26.96 9.53
CA PHE A 209 -12.88 27.77 8.46
C PHE A 209 -13.90 28.11 7.34
N GLY A 210 -15.14 27.63 7.47
CA GLY A 210 -16.18 27.81 6.49
C GLY A 210 -16.12 26.83 5.32
N VAL A 211 -17.14 26.90 4.46
CA VAL A 211 -17.21 26.12 3.21
C VAL A 211 -16.25 26.75 2.22
N GLY A 212 -15.50 25.94 1.44
CA GLY A 212 -14.62 26.44 0.39
C GLY A 212 -15.41 27.18 -0.70
N GLU A 213 -14.88 28.31 -1.16
CA GLU A 213 -15.40 29.09 -2.28
C GLU A 213 -14.95 28.48 -3.62
#